data_5d034b21f1402c3e1f82d48648d9cd81
#
_entry.id   5d034b21f1402c3e1f82d48648d9cd81
#
_cell.length_a   1.000
_cell.length_b   1.000
_cell.length_c   1.000
_cell.angle_alpha   90.00
_cell.angle_beta   90.00
_cell.angle_gamma   90.00
#
_symmetry.space_group_name_H-M   'P 1'
#
loop_
_entity.id
_entity.type
_entity.pdbx_description
1 polymer ?
#
loop_
_entity_poly.entity_id
_entity_poly.type
_entity_poly.pdbx_seq_one_letter_code
_entity_poly.pdbx_strand_id
1 'polypeptide(L)'
;MKRVYCFFILNISVMAAAAQMNIYSALTIPDSLKKDADLVVREEYIKVNVKDKNTAWFDVHQVITVMNEQAKRFLFFSQFSDKFHVLDEAEIKVYDVAGNKRNTYSKKEMTSLNYGDGLVPEGKITYFDITAPSYPITVEYTYSIKYKGIFSLPGYDYHSPWQSVQHSVFEVESPADLGVRYKLVNTDLKPQLIRSGNKDMLRWEVKNLGAYKLEKHSGSSYSYEPMVLIGPNKFQLDDYEGDMTSWKNFGAWINNLYAKTTGLPDDKKQFYQGLVMNASTDREKAQILYSYMQNNMRYVSIQLGIGGLRPFPASFVDDKKYGDCKALSNYLKSALDAVGIKSNIVIIQGGLTPRTVIEDFPANYFNHAILCIPQPKDSIWLECTSTTLPFA
;
A
#
# COMPACT_ATOMS: atom_id res chain seq x y z
N MET A 1 -17.26 -70.75 -51.31
CA MET A 1 -16.48 -69.49 -51.34
C MET A 1 -17.35 -68.37 -50.71
N LYS A 2 -17.11 -68.02 -49.44
CA LYS A 2 -17.81 -66.92 -48.74
C LYS A 2 -16.94 -65.70 -48.81
N ARG A 3 -17.39 -64.64 -49.47
CA ARG A 3 -16.73 -63.36 -49.51
C ARG A 3 -17.08 -62.60 -48.26
N VAL A 4 -16.03 -62.28 -47.45
CA VAL A 4 -16.13 -61.40 -46.28
C VAL A 4 -15.84 -59.96 -46.75
N TYR A 5 -16.84 -59.09 -46.63
CA TYR A 5 -16.65 -57.60 -46.83
C TYR A 5 -16.19 -56.97 -45.52
N CYS A 6 -14.95 -56.53 -45.49
CA CYS A 6 -14.43 -55.63 -44.42
C CYS A 6 -14.95 -54.24 -44.69
N PHE A 7 -15.83 -53.72 -43.84
CA PHE A 7 -16.17 -52.32 -43.75
C PHE A 7 -15.11 -51.59 -42.95
N PHE A 8 -14.30 -50.76 -43.60
CA PHE A 8 -13.43 -49.77 -42.94
C PHE A 8 -14.31 -48.59 -42.54
N ILE A 9 -14.58 -48.42 -41.24
CA ILE A 9 -15.18 -47.22 -40.66
C ILE A 9 -14.02 -46.23 -40.45
N LEU A 10 -13.97 -45.21 -41.31
CA LEU A 10 -13.04 -44.08 -41.19
C LEU A 10 -13.59 -43.14 -40.09
N ASN A 11 -13.04 -43.25 -38.87
CA ASN A 11 -13.28 -42.29 -37.79
C ASN A 11 -12.58 -40.97 -38.12
N ILE A 12 -13.31 -40.00 -38.68
CA ILE A 12 -12.87 -38.62 -38.81
C ILE A 12 -13.06 -37.97 -37.44
N SER A 13 -11.99 -37.99 -36.63
CA SER A 13 -11.91 -37.19 -35.45
C SER A 13 -11.73 -35.73 -35.89
N VAL A 14 -12.81 -34.95 -35.87
CA VAL A 14 -12.76 -33.50 -35.99
C VAL A 14 -12.18 -32.98 -34.68
N MET A 15 -10.88 -32.79 -34.63
CA MET A 15 -10.26 -31.96 -33.62
C MET A 15 -10.74 -30.52 -33.88
N ALA A 16 -11.73 -30.09 -33.13
CA ALA A 16 -12.00 -28.67 -32.96
C ALA A 16 -10.79 -28.08 -32.20
N ALA A 17 -9.80 -27.58 -32.93
CA ALA A 17 -8.83 -26.69 -32.42
C ALA A 17 -9.57 -25.41 -31.98
N ALA A 18 -9.95 -25.31 -30.74
CA ALA A 18 -10.32 -24.03 -30.15
C ALA A 18 -9.13 -23.11 -30.40
N ALA A 19 -9.27 -22.22 -31.38
CA ALA A 19 -8.23 -21.20 -31.64
C ALA A 19 -8.05 -20.46 -30.33
N GLN A 20 -6.90 -20.67 -29.67
CA GLN A 20 -6.54 -19.97 -28.44
C GLN A 20 -6.55 -18.48 -28.76
N MET A 21 -7.50 -17.76 -28.18
CA MET A 21 -7.73 -16.35 -28.46
C MET A 21 -6.44 -15.59 -28.17
N ASN A 22 -5.86 -14.93 -29.19
CA ASN A 22 -4.63 -14.14 -29.00
C ASN A 22 -4.94 -12.93 -28.10
N ILE A 23 -4.65 -13.04 -26.80
CA ILE A 23 -4.91 -11.98 -25.81
C ILE A 23 -4.08 -10.69 -26.06
N TYR A 24 -3.05 -10.77 -26.89
CA TYR A 24 -2.24 -9.62 -27.26
C TYR A 24 -2.84 -8.79 -28.40
N SER A 25 -3.78 -9.36 -29.17
CA SER A 25 -4.46 -8.65 -30.25
C SER A 25 -5.68 -7.89 -29.72
N ALA A 26 -5.73 -6.58 -29.96
CA ALA A 26 -6.89 -5.75 -29.66
C ALA A 26 -8.13 -6.14 -30.50
N LEU A 27 -7.91 -6.77 -31.66
CA LEU A 27 -8.97 -7.21 -32.57
C LEU A 27 -9.81 -8.36 -32.00
N THR A 28 -9.26 -9.11 -31.03
CA THR A 28 -9.94 -10.24 -30.38
C THR A 28 -10.70 -9.84 -29.11
N ILE A 29 -10.72 -8.56 -28.75
CA ILE A 29 -11.48 -8.07 -27.59
C ILE A 29 -12.98 -8.20 -27.92
N PRO A 30 -13.78 -8.87 -27.06
CA PRO A 30 -15.23 -8.91 -27.21
C PRO A 30 -15.84 -7.50 -27.20
N ASP A 31 -16.85 -7.24 -28.04
CA ASP A 31 -17.46 -5.91 -28.15
C ASP A 31 -18.10 -5.45 -26.83
N SER A 32 -18.58 -6.37 -26.01
CA SER A 32 -19.09 -6.09 -24.66
C SER A 32 -18.03 -5.48 -23.73
N LEU A 33 -16.75 -5.81 -23.93
CA LEU A 33 -15.63 -5.30 -23.15
C LEU A 33 -15.00 -4.03 -23.75
N LYS A 34 -15.30 -3.69 -25.01
CA LYS A 34 -14.88 -2.43 -25.64
C LYS A 34 -15.81 -1.28 -25.28
N LYS A 35 -17.07 -1.60 -24.96
CA LYS A 35 -18.09 -0.59 -24.68
C LYS A 35 -17.69 0.25 -23.45
N ASP A 36 -17.59 1.57 -23.64
CA ASP A 36 -17.26 2.55 -22.58
C ASP A 36 -15.88 2.33 -21.90
N ALA A 37 -15.00 1.49 -22.50
CA ALA A 37 -13.70 1.16 -21.94
C ALA A 37 -12.58 2.01 -22.59
N ASP A 38 -11.81 2.70 -21.76
CA ASP A 38 -10.53 3.30 -22.14
C ASP A 38 -9.38 2.30 -21.96
N LEU A 39 -9.57 1.33 -21.08
CA LEU A 39 -8.62 0.26 -20.75
C LEU A 39 -9.33 -1.09 -20.70
N VAL A 40 -8.71 -2.13 -21.26
CA VAL A 40 -9.15 -3.52 -21.15
C VAL A 40 -8.05 -4.35 -20.49
N VAL A 41 -8.28 -4.87 -19.28
CA VAL A 41 -7.45 -5.92 -18.69
C VAL A 41 -7.77 -7.24 -19.41
N ARG A 42 -6.82 -7.72 -20.22
CA ARG A 42 -6.99 -8.94 -21.04
C ARG A 42 -6.74 -10.19 -20.22
N GLU A 43 -5.66 -10.18 -19.47
CA GLU A 43 -5.25 -11.23 -18.54
C GLU A 43 -4.50 -10.57 -17.39
N GLU A 44 -4.81 -10.95 -16.17
CA GLU A 44 -4.07 -10.51 -15.00
C GLU A 44 -3.93 -11.68 -14.03
N TYR A 45 -2.72 -11.91 -13.57
CA TYR A 45 -2.41 -12.86 -12.54
C TYR A 45 -1.51 -12.19 -11.50
N ILE A 46 -2.04 -12.03 -10.30
CA ILE A 46 -1.35 -11.43 -9.17
C ILE A 46 -1.22 -12.49 -8.08
N LYS A 47 0.00 -12.68 -7.58
CA LYS A 47 0.27 -13.62 -6.49
C LYS A 47 1.03 -12.95 -5.36
N VAL A 48 0.50 -13.05 -4.14
CA VAL A 48 1.20 -12.75 -2.89
C VAL A 48 1.63 -14.09 -2.29
N ASN A 49 2.93 -14.34 -2.22
CA ASN A 49 3.49 -15.56 -1.64
C ASN A 49 4.18 -15.20 -0.31
N VAL A 50 3.49 -15.40 0.79
CA VAL A 50 4.02 -15.18 2.14
C VAL A 50 4.80 -16.41 2.58
N LYS A 51 6.11 -16.25 2.78
CA LYS A 51 6.99 -17.32 3.26
C LYS A 51 6.96 -17.44 4.77
N ASP A 52 7.06 -16.31 5.45
CA ASP A 52 7.09 -16.19 6.91
C ASP A 52 6.67 -14.75 7.31
N LYS A 53 6.68 -14.44 8.61
CA LYS A 53 6.30 -13.10 9.12
C LYS A 53 7.20 -11.95 8.66
N ASN A 54 8.35 -12.24 8.03
CA ASN A 54 9.33 -11.25 7.58
C ASN A 54 9.54 -11.23 6.07
N THR A 55 9.04 -12.22 5.33
CA THR A 55 9.36 -12.37 3.91
C THR A 55 8.12 -12.74 3.10
N ALA A 56 7.89 -11.97 2.03
CA ALA A 56 6.90 -12.30 1.01
C ALA A 56 7.40 -11.86 -0.38
N TRP A 57 6.75 -12.38 -1.42
CA TRP A 57 6.89 -11.92 -2.80
C TRP A 57 5.53 -11.50 -3.32
N PHE A 58 5.55 -10.47 -4.12
CA PHE A 58 4.41 -9.95 -4.88
C PHE A 58 4.75 -10.06 -6.35
N ASP A 59 4.17 -11.05 -7.01
CA ASP A 59 4.40 -11.35 -8.41
C ASP A 59 3.20 -10.91 -9.24
N VAL A 60 3.46 -10.19 -10.32
CA VAL A 60 2.44 -9.67 -11.23
C VAL A 60 2.77 -10.06 -12.66
N HIS A 61 1.79 -10.65 -13.33
CA HIS A 61 1.72 -10.78 -14.78
C HIS A 61 0.42 -10.14 -15.25
N GLN A 62 0.51 -9.09 -16.04
CA GLN A 62 -0.65 -8.33 -16.49
C GLN A 62 -0.53 -8.01 -17.98
N VAL A 63 -1.56 -8.34 -18.74
CA VAL A 63 -1.72 -7.95 -20.14
C VAL A 63 -2.90 -6.98 -20.23
N ILE A 64 -2.62 -5.74 -20.64
CA ILE A 64 -3.61 -4.69 -20.79
C ILE A 64 -3.63 -4.15 -22.21
N THR A 65 -4.83 -3.81 -22.71
CA THR A 65 -4.97 -3.06 -23.96
C THR A 65 -5.44 -1.64 -23.62
N VAL A 66 -4.62 -0.66 -23.91
CA VAL A 66 -4.94 0.77 -23.84
C VAL A 66 -5.65 1.16 -25.12
N MET A 67 -6.96 1.50 -25.00
CA MET A 67 -7.85 1.68 -26.13
C MET A 67 -7.70 3.05 -26.78
N ASN A 68 -7.35 4.06 -25.98
CA ASN A 68 -7.23 5.46 -26.43
C ASN A 68 -6.32 6.26 -25.49
N GLU A 69 -6.10 7.53 -25.84
CA GLU A 69 -5.21 8.43 -25.10
C GLU A 69 -5.67 8.74 -23.65
N GLN A 70 -6.95 8.60 -23.33
CA GLN A 70 -7.47 8.84 -21.98
C GLN A 70 -6.83 7.90 -20.95
N ALA A 71 -6.49 6.68 -21.38
CA ALA A 71 -5.83 5.68 -20.55
C ALA A 71 -4.30 5.65 -20.71
N LYS A 72 -3.67 6.67 -21.34
CA LYS A 72 -2.20 6.68 -21.53
C LYS A 72 -1.38 6.53 -20.27
N ARG A 73 -1.93 6.91 -19.09
CA ARG A 73 -1.26 6.73 -17.79
C ARG A 73 -0.86 5.29 -17.51
N PHE A 74 -1.56 4.31 -18.09
CA PHE A 74 -1.25 2.88 -17.93
C PHE A 74 -0.08 2.40 -18.81
N LEU A 75 0.47 3.29 -19.66
CA LEU A 75 1.73 3.07 -20.40
C LEU A 75 2.95 3.50 -19.58
N PHE A 76 2.75 4.08 -18.41
CA PHE A 76 3.81 4.46 -17.49
C PHE A 76 3.97 3.40 -16.41
N PHE A 77 5.01 2.57 -16.54
CA PHE A 77 5.40 1.64 -15.49
C PHE A 77 6.16 2.38 -14.40
N SER A 78 5.81 2.16 -13.15
CA SER A 78 6.50 2.76 -12.00
C SER A 78 6.40 1.87 -10.78
N GLN A 79 7.55 1.57 -10.15
CA GLN A 79 7.61 0.80 -8.92
C GLN A 79 8.56 1.45 -7.92
N PHE A 80 8.05 1.64 -6.70
CA PHE A 80 8.84 2.13 -5.58
C PHE A 80 9.64 0.99 -4.94
N SER A 81 10.85 1.29 -4.50
CA SER A 81 11.72 0.37 -3.75
C SER A 81 12.38 1.10 -2.59
N ASP A 82 12.38 0.46 -1.43
CA ASP A 82 13.04 0.93 -0.23
C ASP A 82 13.77 -0.22 0.50
N LYS A 83 14.09 -0.04 1.79
CA LYS A 83 14.68 -1.09 2.63
C LYS A 83 13.80 -2.34 2.70
N PHE A 84 12.47 -2.16 2.69
CA PHE A 84 11.48 -3.22 2.91
C PHE A 84 10.86 -3.79 1.63
N HIS A 85 10.89 -3.02 0.55
CA HIS A 85 10.28 -3.39 -0.74
C HIS A 85 11.32 -3.27 -1.84
N VAL A 86 11.66 -4.37 -2.47
CA VAL A 86 12.70 -4.40 -3.51
C VAL A 86 12.11 -4.92 -4.81
N LEU A 87 12.08 -4.08 -5.85
CA LEU A 87 11.79 -4.55 -7.20
C LEU A 87 12.90 -5.52 -7.62
N ASP A 88 12.58 -6.80 -7.70
CA ASP A 88 13.55 -7.87 -8.01
C ASP A 88 13.71 -7.99 -9.52
N GLU A 89 12.62 -8.22 -10.23
CA GLU A 89 12.56 -8.37 -11.67
C GLU A 89 11.49 -7.45 -12.26
N ALA A 90 11.69 -7.00 -13.51
CA ALA A 90 10.67 -6.34 -14.31
C ALA A 90 10.96 -6.52 -15.81
N GLU A 91 9.92 -6.84 -16.57
CA GLU A 91 9.92 -6.92 -18.03
C GLU A 91 8.64 -6.29 -18.58
N ILE A 92 8.77 -5.56 -19.68
CA ILE A 92 7.66 -4.95 -20.41
C ILE A 92 7.72 -5.43 -21.84
N LYS A 93 6.60 -5.93 -22.40
CA LYS A 93 6.47 -6.22 -23.82
C LYS A 93 5.35 -5.40 -24.42
N VAL A 94 5.59 -4.87 -25.61
CA VAL A 94 4.65 -4.00 -26.32
C VAL A 94 4.21 -4.68 -27.60
N TYR A 95 2.90 -4.67 -27.87
CA TYR A 95 2.29 -5.30 -29.02
C TYR A 95 1.43 -4.30 -29.80
N ASP A 96 1.39 -4.44 -31.13
CA ASP A 96 0.52 -3.65 -31.99
C ASP A 96 -0.96 -4.11 -31.91
N VAL A 97 -1.83 -3.44 -32.66
CA VAL A 97 -3.26 -3.74 -32.73
C VAL A 97 -3.56 -5.19 -33.12
N ALA A 98 -2.73 -5.80 -33.94
CA ALA A 98 -2.87 -7.20 -34.40
C ALA A 98 -2.28 -8.22 -33.39
N GLY A 99 -1.58 -7.74 -32.36
CA GLY A 99 -0.94 -8.59 -31.35
C GLY A 99 0.47 -9.04 -31.76
N ASN A 100 1.10 -8.38 -32.72
CA ASN A 100 2.50 -8.64 -33.05
C ASN A 100 3.40 -7.91 -32.04
N LYS A 101 4.34 -8.62 -31.46
CA LYS A 101 5.29 -8.05 -30.52
C LYS A 101 6.20 -7.05 -31.23
N ARG A 102 6.28 -5.81 -30.71
CA ARG A 102 7.08 -4.71 -31.24
C ARG A 102 8.36 -4.51 -30.46
N ASN A 103 8.23 -4.46 -29.13
CA ASN A 103 9.36 -4.16 -28.25
C ASN A 103 9.34 -5.07 -27.01
N THR A 104 10.50 -5.25 -26.43
CA THR A 104 10.69 -5.84 -25.10
C THR A 104 11.70 -4.99 -24.35
N TYR A 105 11.38 -4.63 -23.11
CA TYR A 105 12.24 -3.84 -22.23
C TYR A 105 12.42 -4.58 -20.92
N SER A 106 13.68 -4.76 -20.53
CA SER A 106 14.04 -5.37 -19.24
C SER A 106 14.24 -4.31 -18.17
N LYS A 107 14.27 -4.71 -16.91
CA LYS A 107 14.58 -3.81 -15.79
C LYS A 107 15.85 -2.97 -15.98
N LYS A 108 16.84 -3.48 -16.70
CA LYS A 108 18.12 -2.80 -16.96
C LYS A 108 17.95 -1.55 -17.85
N GLU A 109 16.89 -1.52 -18.65
CA GLU A 109 16.58 -0.40 -19.56
C GLU A 109 15.69 0.66 -18.90
N MET A 110 15.21 0.38 -17.68
CA MET A 110 14.36 1.29 -16.92
C MET A 110 15.22 2.32 -16.17
N THR A 111 14.65 3.50 -16.00
CA THR A 111 15.29 4.58 -15.23
C THR A 111 14.99 4.41 -13.75
N SER A 112 16.00 4.58 -12.90
CA SER A 112 15.83 4.62 -11.45
C SER A 112 16.25 5.96 -10.89
N LEU A 113 15.37 6.61 -10.14
CA LEU A 113 15.60 7.90 -9.47
C LEU A 113 15.44 7.74 -7.97
N ASN A 114 16.25 8.47 -7.21
CA ASN A 114 16.02 8.61 -5.77
C ASN A 114 14.70 9.32 -5.52
N TYR A 115 13.96 8.85 -4.51
CA TYR A 115 12.66 9.38 -4.12
C TYR A 115 12.61 9.67 -2.62
N GLY A 116 11.96 10.78 -2.25
CA GLY A 116 11.74 11.22 -0.88
C GLY A 116 11.71 12.74 -0.80
N ASP A 117 10.82 13.28 0.02
CA ASP A 117 10.64 14.73 0.23
C ASP A 117 11.60 15.28 1.30
N GLY A 118 12.39 14.40 1.93
CA GLY A 118 13.31 14.75 3.02
C GLY A 118 14.73 15.08 2.54
N LEU A 119 15.60 15.40 3.52
CA LEU A 119 17.03 15.65 3.27
C LEU A 119 17.77 14.42 2.75
N VAL A 120 17.22 13.24 2.98
CA VAL A 120 17.80 11.95 2.58
C VAL A 120 16.76 11.18 1.80
N PRO A 121 17.10 10.58 0.64
CA PRO A 121 16.17 9.77 -0.12
C PRO A 121 15.64 8.59 0.70
N GLU A 122 14.33 8.41 0.73
CA GLU A 122 13.66 7.32 1.43
C GLU A 122 13.70 6.00 0.66
N GLY A 123 13.85 6.09 -0.66
CA GLY A 123 13.90 4.97 -1.56
C GLY A 123 14.23 5.36 -2.98
N LYS A 124 13.80 4.52 -3.93
CA LYS A 124 13.97 4.72 -5.36
C LYS A 124 12.66 4.44 -6.08
N ILE A 125 12.37 5.21 -7.13
CA ILE A 125 11.36 4.88 -8.12
C ILE A 125 12.09 4.34 -9.35
N THR A 126 11.75 3.12 -9.76
CA THR A 126 12.14 2.56 -11.05
C THR A 126 10.96 2.70 -11.98
N TYR A 127 11.16 3.37 -13.14
CA TYR A 127 10.08 3.65 -14.07
C TYR A 127 10.50 3.48 -15.51
N PHE A 128 9.49 3.32 -16.38
CA PHE A 128 9.63 3.30 -17.84
C PHE A 128 8.37 3.92 -18.47
N ASP A 129 8.57 4.86 -19.39
CA ASP A 129 7.48 5.52 -20.13
C ASP A 129 7.41 4.97 -21.55
N ILE A 130 6.30 4.32 -21.89
CA ILE A 130 6.06 3.69 -23.18
C ILE A 130 5.41 4.71 -24.10
N THR A 131 6.10 5.08 -25.16
CA THR A 131 5.52 5.91 -26.23
C THR A 131 4.63 5.06 -27.12
N ALA A 132 3.33 5.37 -27.17
CA ALA A 132 2.38 4.75 -28.08
C ALA A 132 2.35 5.50 -29.42
N PRO A 133 2.70 4.88 -30.54
CA PRO A 133 2.59 5.51 -31.86
C PRO A 133 1.13 5.63 -32.33
N SER A 134 0.26 4.75 -31.84
CA SER A 134 -1.18 4.71 -32.13
C SER A 134 -1.92 3.88 -31.09
N TYR A 135 -3.24 4.00 -31.04
CA TYR A 135 -4.15 3.22 -30.22
C TYR A 135 -5.10 2.38 -31.10
N PRO A 136 -5.60 1.23 -30.63
CA PRO A 136 -5.23 0.58 -29.38
C PRO A 136 -3.82 -0.04 -29.41
N ILE A 137 -3.18 -0.11 -28.22
CA ILE A 137 -1.88 -0.73 -28.01
C ILE A 137 -1.97 -1.69 -26.83
N THR A 138 -1.36 -2.87 -26.94
CA THR A 138 -1.36 -3.85 -25.85
C THR A 138 0.03 -3.90 -25.20
N VAL A 139 0.04 -3.94 -23.89
CA VAL A 139 1.26 -4.03 -23.08
C VAL A 139 1.15 -5.19 -22.10
N GLU A 140 2.21 -5.96 -21.99
CA GLU A 140 2.38 -7.02 -21.00
C GLU A 140 3.43 -6.56 -19.99
N TYR A 141 3.04 -6.51 -18.72
CA TYR A 141 3.91 -6.25 -17.59
C TYR A 141 4.15 -7.54 -16.82
N THR A 142 5.40 -7.86 -16.56
CA THR A 142 5.80 -8.93 -15.66
C THR A 142 6.81 -8.38 -14.66
N TYR A 143 6.49 -8.44 -13.36
CA TYR A 143 7.44 -7.97 -12.35
C TYR A 143 7.24 -8.69 -11.02
N SER A 144 8.30 -8.68 -10.20
CA SER A 144 8.32 -9.24 -8.85
C SER A 144 8.88 -8.23 -7.85
N ILE A 145 8.19 -8.09 -6.71
CA ILE A 145 8.64 -7.27 -5.59
C ILE A 145 8.86 -8.17 -4.39
N LYS A 146 10.07 -8.16 -3.85
CA LYS A 146 10.40 -8.84 -2.60
C LYS A 146 10.10 -7.94 -1.41
N TYR A 147 9.29 -8.45 -0.49
CA TYR A 147 8.99 -7.82 0.79
C TYR A 147 9.95 -8.34 1.88
N LYS A 148 10.56 -7.42 2.62
CA LYS A 148 11.38 -7.67 3.82
C LYS A 148 10.63 -7.11 5.03
N GLY A 149 9.63 -7.85 5.47
CA GLY A 149 8.62 -7.44 6.42
C GLY A 149 7.23 -7.48 5.77
N ILE A 150 6.29 -8.11 6.43
CA ILE A 150 4.91 -8.23 5.92
C ILE A 150 3.93 -7.34 6.68
N PHE A 151 4.41 -6.22 7.21
CA PHE A 151 3.59 -5.22 7.93
C PHE A 151 2.37 -4.75 7.12
N SER A 152 2.54 -4.61 5.81
CA SER A 152 1.47 -4.31 4.86
C SER A 152 1.63 -5.21 3.64
N LEU A 153 0.53 -5.78 3.17
CA LEU A 153 0.48 -6.59 1.95
C LEU A 153 -0.39 -5.89 0.92
N PRO A 154 -0.11 -6.06 -0.38
CA PRO A 154 -0.94 -5.48 -1.43
C PRO A 154 -2.33 -6.12 -1.44
N GLY A 155 -3.34 -5.31 -1.72
CA GLY A 155 -4.71 -5.76 -1.96
C GLY A 155 -4.98 -6.08 -3.43
N TYR A 156 -6.26 -6.27 -3.75
CA TYR A 156 -6.74 -6.57 -5.09
C TYR A 156 -7.83 -5.58 -5.50
N ASP A 157 -7.42 -4.57 -6.28
CA ASP A 157 -8.29 -3.53 -6.84
C ASP A 157 -8.57 -3.90 -8.29
N TYR A 158 -9.56 -4.76 -8.52
CA TYR A 158 -9.71 -5.46 -9.79
C TYR A 158 -10.58 -4.75 -10.82
N HIS A 159 -11.29 -3.69 -10.45
CA HIS A 159 -12.21 -3.02 -11.38
C HIS A 159 -12.36 -1.53 -11.06
N SER A 160 -11.86 -0.68 -11.95
CA SER A 160 -11.93 0.79 -11.83
C SER A 160 -12.80 1.40 -12.93
N PRO A 161 -13.23 2.67 -12.81
CA PRO A 161 -13.99 3.36 -13.86
C PRO A 161 -13.28 3.34 -15.23
N TRP A 162 -14.08 3.21 -16.31
CA TRP A 162 -13.63 3.11 -17.70
C TRP A 162 -12.66 1.95 -17.99
N GLN A 163 -12.59 1.01 -17.08
CA GLN A 163 -11.82 -0.23 -17.22
C GLN A 163 -12.76 -1.41 -17.37
N SER A 164 -12.56 -2.25 -18.38
CA SER A 164 -13.15 -3.57 -18.46
C SER A 164 -12.11 -4.64 -18.12
N VAL A 165 -12.61 -5.79 -17.65
CA VAL A 165 -11.75 -6.91 -17.25
C VAL A 165 -12.22 -8.17 -17.98
N GLN A 166 -11.37 -8.73 -18.83
CA GLN A 166 -11.63 -9.99 -19.49
C GLN A 166 -11.38 -11.17 -18.56
N HIS A 167 -10.22 -11.18 -17.88
CA HIS A 167 -9.88 -12.16 -16.86
C HIS A 167 -8.87 -11.59 -15.88
N SER A 168 -9.11 -11.77 -14.59
CA SER A 168 -8.15 -11.40 -13.54
C SER A 168 -8.22 -12.39 -12.38
N VAL A 169 -7.05 -12.76 -11.86
CA VAL A 169 -6.86 -13.70 -10.75
C VAL A 169 -5.95 -13.08 -9.72
N PHE A 170 -6.37 -13.17 -8.47
CA PHE A 170 -5.54 -12.80 -7.32
C PHE A 170 -5.39 -13.99 -6.37
N GLU A 171 -4.17 -14.33 -6.03
CA GLU A 171 -3.85 -15.41 -5.11
C GLU A 171 -3.01 -14.91 -3.94
N VAL A 172 -3.37 -15.38 -2.74
CA VAL A 172 -2.58 -15.15 -1.53
C VAL A 172 -2.27 -16.49 -0.90
N GLU A 173 -1.01 -16.90 -0.95
CA GLU A 173 -0.51 -18.13 -0.36
C GLU A 173 0.26 -17.82 0.92
N SER A 174 -0.01 -18.52 2.00
CA SER A 174 0.69 -18.34 3.29
C SER A 174 0.81 -19.65 4.05
N PRO A 175 1.78 -19.80 4.98
CA PRO A 175 1.77 -20.86 5.98
C PRO A 175 0.45 -20.83 6.77
N ALA A 176 -0.15 -21.99 6.98
CA ALA A 176 -1.48 -22.08 7.64
C ALA A 176 -1.47 -21.58 9.09
N ASP A 177 -0.35 -21.72 9.80
CA ASP A 177 -0.16 -21.25 11.17
C ASP A 177 0.08 -19.74 11.29
N LEU A 178 0.58 -19.10 10.23
CA LEU A 178 0.75 -17.66 10.18
C LEU A 178 -0.59 -16.95 9.91
N GLY A 179 -1.32 -17.45 8.93
CA GLY A 179 -2.61 -16.93 8.50
C GLY A 179 -2.55 -15.52 7.90
N VAL A 180 -3.39 -15.31 6.92
CA VAL A 180 -3.65 -14.00 6.30
C VAL A 180 -5.15 -13.75 6.37
N ARG A 181 -5.55 -12.55 6.75
CA ARG A 181 -6.95 -12.14 6.78
C ARG A 181 -7.25 -11.24 5.58
N TYR A 182 -8.52 -11.18 5.21
CA TYR A 182 -8.98 -10.31 4.14
C TYR A 182 -10.24 -9.56 4.54
N LYS A 183 -10.52 -8.46 3.86
CA LYS A 183 -11.76 -7.69 3.95
C LYS A 183 -12.26 -7.38 2.54
N LEU A 184 -13.52 -7.69 2.28
CA LEU A 184 -14.21 -7.30 1.05
C LEU A 184 -14.76 -5.89 1.22
N VAL A 185 -14.49 -5.01 0.27
CA VAL A 185 -14.99 -3.63 0.22
C VAL A 185 -15.73 -3.44 -1.10
N ASN A 186 -16.98 -2.98 -1.05
CA ASN A 186 -17.86 -2.77 -2.21
C ASN A 186 -18.01 -4.01 -3.13
N THR A 187 -17.87 -5.21 -2.60
CA THR A 187 -17.95 -6.45 -3.38
C THR A 187 -18.35 -7.62 -2.49
N ASP A 188 -19.01 -8.62 -3.12
CA ASP A 188 -19.32 -9.92 -2.50
C ASP A 188 -18.42 -11.05 -3.04
N LEU A 189 -17.34 -10.71 -3.72
CA LEU A 189 -16.41 -11.66 -4.34
C LEU A 189 -15.66 -12.44 -3.26
N LYS A 190 -16.14 -13.64 -2.93
CA LYS A 190 -15.52 -14.51 -1.93
C LYS A 190 -14.37 -15.32 -2.54
N PRO A 191 -13.29 -15.58 -1.77
CA PRO A 191 -12.20 -16.41 -2.25
C PRO A 191 -12.56 -17.89 -2.24
N GLN A 192 -11.92 -18.63 -3.13
CA GLN A 192 -11.76 -20.07 -2.98
C GLN A 192 -10.58 -20.34 -2.02
N LEU A 193 -10.81 -21.11 -0.97
CA LEU A 193 -9.75 -21.58 -0.08
C LEU A 193 -9.21 -22.92 -0.58
N ILE A 194 -7.94 -22.98 -0.89
CA ILE A 194 -7.22 -24.17 -1.33
C ILE A 194 -6.16 -24.50 -0.29
N ARG A 195 -6.18 -25.72 0.26
CA ARG A 195 -5.23 -26.20 1.25
C ARG A 195 -4.28 -27.21 0.63
N SER A 196 -2.97 -27.00 0.84
CA SER A 196 -1.93 -27.90 0.33
C SER A 196 -0.80 -28.04 1.35
N GLY A 197 -0.72 -29.21 1.99
CA GLY A 197 0.25 -29.46 3.07
C GLY A 197 0.06 -28.48 4.24
N ASN A 198 1.10 -27.71 4.56
CA ASN A 198 1.08 -26.69 5.61
C ASN A 198 0.77 -25.29 5.10
N LYS A 199 0.23 -25.13 3.89
CA LYS A 199 -0.08 -23.85 3.26
C LYS A 199 -1.56 -23.73 2.97
N ASP A 200 -2.07 -22.53 3.16
CA ASP A 200 -3.39 -22.08 2.73
C ASP A 200 -3.23 -21.08 1.59
N MET A 201 -4.05 -21.20 0.53
CA MET A 201 -4.13 -20.27 -0.56
C MET A 201 -5.56 -19.76 -0.69
N LEU A 202 -5.72 -18.46 -0.63
CA LEU A 202 -6.95 -17.75 -0.96
C LEU A 202 -6.87 -17.30 -2.42
N ARG A 203 -7.90 -17.65 -3.23
CA ARG A 203 -7.94 -17.31 -4.65
C ARG A 203 -9.23 -16.60 -5.00
N TRP A 204 -9.11 -15.43 -5.59
CA TRP A 204 -10.19 -14.65 -6.19
C TRP A 204 -10.04 -14.67 -7.70
N GLU A 205 -11.16 -14.70 -8.40
CA GLU A 205 -11.17 -14.71 -9.87
C GLU A 205 -12.36 -13.92 -10.39
N VAL A 206 -12.12 -13.03 -11.35
CA VAL A 206 -13.16 -12.29 -12.06
C VAL A 206 -13.02 -12.44 -13.57
N LYS A 207 -14.16 -12.46 -14.26
CA LYS A 207 -14.22 -12.63 -15.72
C LYS A 207 -15.30 -11.75 -16.32
N ASN A 208 -15.01 -11.20 -17.50
CA ASN A 208 -15.97 -10.53 -18.36
C ASN A 208 -16.73 -9.38 -17.66
N LEU A 209 -16.01 -8.53 -16.90
CA LEU A 209 -16.56 -7.31 -16.32
C LEU A 209 -16.52 -6.18 -17.35
N GLY A 210 -17.69 -5.64 -17.71
CA GLY A 210 -17.80 -4.46 -18.57
C GLY A 210 -17.33 -3.19 -17.85
N ALA A 211 -16.85 -2.22 -18.61
CA ALA A 211 -16.48 -0.92 -18.04
C ALA A 211 -17.73 -0.18 -17.50
N TYR A 212 -17.51 0.61 -16.45
CA TYR A 212 -18.53 1.50 -15.93
C TYR A 212 -18.01 2.94 -15.89
N LYS A 213 -18.93 3.90 -15.94
CA LYS A 213 -18.62 5.33 -15.90
C LYS A 213 -18.71 5.85 -14.48
N LEU A 214 -17.76 6.71 -14.12
CA LEU A 214 -17.82 7.42 -12.86
C LEU A 214 -18.78 8.63 -13.00
N GLU A 215 -19.71 8.76 -12.06
CA GLU A 215 -20.56 9.93 -11.98
C GLU A 215 -19.78 11.15 -11.46
N LYS A 216 -20.19 12.34 -11.89
CA LYS A 216 -19.60 13.57 -11.35
C LYS A 216 -19.87 13.68 -9.86
N HIS A 217 -18.85 14.09 -9.10
CA HIS A 217 -18.90 14.22 -7.65
C HIS A 217 -19.03 12.89 -6.89
N SER A 218 -18.72 11.76 -7.51
CA SER A 218 -18.49 10.50 -6.77
C SER A 218 -17.45 10.75 -5.68
N GLY A 219 -17.66 10.15 -4.53
CA GLY A 219 -16.74 10.25 -3.39
C GLY A 219 -15.36 9.64 -3.66
N SER A 220 -14.66 9.30 -2.61
CA SER A 220 -13.40 8.54 -2.67
C SER A 220 -13.61 7.18 -3.34
N SER A 221 -12.60 6.66 -4.04
CA SER A 221 -12.60 5.31 -4.63
C SER A 221 -13.03 4.22 -3.64
N TYR A 222 -12.68 4.37 -2.37
CA TYR A 222 -13.14 3.51 -1.28
C TYR A 222 -14.66 3.40 -1.12
N SER A 223 -15.43 4.37 -1.64
CA SER A 223 -16.90 4.35 -1.54
C SER A 223 -17.59 3.60 -2.67
N TYR A 224 -16.89 3.29 -3.78
CA TYR A 224 -17.51 2.65 -4.94
C TYR A 224 -16.65 1.59 -5.65
N GLU A 225 -15.31 1.65 -5.57
CA GLU A 225 -14.46 0.65 -6.22
C GLU A 225 -14.48 -0.67 -5.44
N PRO A 226 -14.69 -1.80 -6.14
CA PRO A 226 -14.62 -3.11 -5.51
C PRO A 226 -13.16 -3.48 -5.25
N MET A 227 -12.86 -3.86 -4.01
CA MET A 227 -11.50 -4.24 -3.63
C MET A 227 -11.47 -5.34 -2.56
N VAL A 228 -10.39 -6.08 -2.53
CA VAL A 228 -10.05 -7.04 -1.47
C VAL A 228 -8.84 -6.53 -0.73
N LEU A 229 -9.00 -6.18 0.53
CA LEU A 229 -7.89 -5.82 1.40
C LEU A 229 -7.27 -7.08 2.00
N ILE A 230 -5.95 -7.10 2.08
CA ILE A 230 -5.18 -8.20 2.67
C ILE A 230 -4.39 -7.68 3.85
N GLY A 231 -4.39 -8.44 4.94
CA GLY A 231 -3.61 -8.09 6.14
C GLY A 231 -3.01 -9.32 6.81
N PRO A 232 -1.78 -9.24 7.28
CA PRO A 232 -1.18 -10.31 8.08
C PRO A 232 -1.83 -10.36 9.47
N ASN A 233 -1.94 -11.54 10.07
CA ASN A 233 -2.26 -11.65 11.49
C ASN A 233 -1.05 -11.29 12.34
N LYS A 234 0.08 -11.91 12.04
CA LYS A 234 1.37 -11.64 12.67
C LYS A 234 2.35 -11.19 11.61
N PHE A 235 3.22 -10.28 11.98
CA PHE A 235 4.25 -9.74 11.08
C PHE A 235 5.54 -9.47 11.83
N GLN A 236 6.59 -9.27 11.07
CA GLN A 236 7.83 -8.68 11.53
C GLN A 236 8.20 -7.55 10.58
N LEU A 237 8.62 -6.42 11.11
CA LEU A 237 9.19 -5.32 10.35
C LEU A 237 10.50 -4.90 11.02
N ASP A 238 11.61 -5.01 10.28
CA ASP A 238 12.95 -4.95 10.87
C ASP A 238 13.09 -6.00 12.00
N ASP A 239 13.53 -5.58 13.19
CA ASP A 239 13.66 -6.45 14.38
C ASP A 239 12.41 -6.48 15.27
N TYR A 240 11.29 -5.90 14.82
CA TYR A 240 10.06 -5.75 15.61
C TYR A 240 8.97 -6.69 15.12
N GLU A 241 8.67 -7.68 15.95
CA GLU A 241 7.50 -8.55 15.73
C GLU A 241 6.23 -7.86 16.20
N GLY A 242 5.13 -8.05 15.48
CA GLY A 242 3.84 -7.46 15.77
C GLY A 242 2.67 -8.39 15.49
N ASP A 243 1.52 -7.96 16.00
CA ASP A 243 0.23 -8.61 15.82
C ASP A 243 -0.78 -7.55 15.33
N MET A 244 -1.40 -7.82 14.19
CA MET A 244 -2.35 -6.91 13.53
C MET A 244 -3.80 -7.42 13.66
N THR A 245 -4.07 -8.40 14.52
CA THR A 245 -5.40 -9.00 14.67
C THR A 245 -6.42 -8.09 15.34
N SER A 246 -5.97 -7.06 16.05
CA SER A 246 -6.82 -6.03 16.66
C SER A 246 -6.12 -4.67 16.72
N TRP A 247 -6.90 -3.59 16.79
CA TRP A 247 -6.36 -2.23 17.03
C TRP A 247 -5.57 -2.12 18.33
N LYS A 248 -5.99 -2.87 19.36
CA LYS A 248 -5.27 -2.94 20.63
C LYS A 248 -3.87 -3.53 20.46
N ASN A 249 -3.74 -4.62 19.72
CA ASN A 249 -2.45 -5.26 19.48
C ASN A 249 -1.57 -4.39 18.59
N PHE A 250 -2.15 -3.78 17.55
CA PHE A 250 -1.43 -2.82 16.70
C PHE A 250 -0.94 -1.62 17.51
N GLY A 251 -1.79 -1.02 18.34
CA GLY A 251 -1.41 0.08 19.24
C GLY A 251 -0.32 -0.32 20.24
N ALA A 252 -0.37 -1.53 20.79
CA ALA A 252 0.68 -2.04 21.66
C ALA A 252 2.03 -2.19 20.93
N TRP A 253 2.02 -2.63 19.67
CA TRP A 253 3.22 -2.70 18.85
C TRP A 253 3.81 -1.31 18.56
N ILE A 254 2.98 -0.33 18.17
CA ILE A 254 3.40 1.08 18.01
C ILE A 254 4.01 1.61 19.31
N ASN A 255 3.33 1.39 20.44
CA ASN A 255 3.86 1.84 21.74
C ASN A 255 5.23 1.22 22.07
N ASN A 256 5.44 -0.05 21.70
CA ASN A 256 6.74 -0.71 21.88
C ASN A 256 7.86 -0.07 21.02
N LEU A 257 7.55 0.40 19.81
CA LEU A 257 8.51 1.16 18.99
C LEU A 257 8.94 2.46 19.67
N TYR A 258 8.03 3.12 20.40
CA TYR A 258 8.26 4.41 21.06
C TYR A 258 8.93 4.27 22.43
N ALA A 259 8.75 3.16 23.14
CA ALA A 259 9.12 2.99 24.55
C ALA A 259 10.60 3.33 24.86
N LYS A 260 11.52 3.05 23.92
CA LYS A 260 12.96 3.35 24.08
C LYS A 260 13.36 4.74 23.57
N THR A 261 12.42 5.51 23.05
CA THR A 261 12.69 6.84 22.45
C THR A 261 12.06 7.97 23.24
N THR A 262 11.16 7.66 24.17
CA THR A 262 10.50 8.60 25.06
C THR A 262 11.38 8.88 26.29
N GLY A 263 11.29 10.08 26.81
CA GLY A 263 11.99 10.52 28.01
C GLY A 263 13.13 11.48 27.74
N LEU A 264 13.41 12.33 28.73
CA LEU A 264 14.43 13.34 28.70
C LEU A 264 15.43 13.13 29.86
N PRO A 265 16.69 13.54 29.72
CA PRO A 265 17.66 13.61 30.82
C PRO A 265 17.16 14.51 31.96
N ASP A 266 17.67 14.30 33.16
CA ASP A 266 17.15 15.00 34.36
C ASP A 266 17.40 16.52 34.35
N ASP A 267 18.50 16.98 33.78
CA ASP A 267 18.78 18.42 33.58
C ASP A 267 17.73 19.06 32.65
N LYS A 268 17.31 18.34 31.62
CA LYS A 268 16.24 18.78 30.69
C LYS A 268 14.87 18.76 31.35
N LYS A 269 14.57 17.76 32.17
CA LYS A 269 13.33 17.75 32.97
C LYS A 269 13.25 18.97 33.89
N GLN A 270 14.34 19.29 34.61
CA GLN A 270 14.41 20.47 35.46
C GLN A 270 14.19 21.76 34.66
N PHE A 271 14.76 21.86 33.46
CA PHE A 271 14.54 23.00 32.59
C PHE A 271 13.05 23.20 32.25
N TYR A 272 12.33 22.13 31.83
CA TYR A 272 10.90 22.22 31.52
C TYR A 272 10.03 22.49 32.74
N GLN A 273 10.39 21.95 33.89
CA GLN A 273 9.74 22.27 35.18
C GLN A 273 9.91 23.77 35.49
N GLY A 274 11.08 24.31 35.26
CA GLY A 274 11.36 25.76 35.45
C GLY A 274 10.54 26.64 34.49
N LEU A 275 10.38 26.24 33.23
CA LEU A 275 9.57 26.99 32.25
C LEU A 275 8.09 27.16 32.68
N VAL A 276 7.55 26.18 33.38
CA VAL A 276 6.13 26.17 33.76
C VAL A 276 5.89 26.49 35.23
N MET A 277 6.90 26.90 35.98
CA MET A 277 6.83 27.09 37.44
C MET A 277 5.73 28.07 37.89
N ASN A 278 5.40 29.06 37.06
CA ASN A 278 4.39 30.07 37.32
C ASN A 278 3.00 29.73 36.72
N ALA A 279 2.86 28.60 36.05
CA ALA A 279 1.58 28.18 35.49
C ALA A 279 0.69 27.53 36.55
N SER A 280 -0.56 27.99 36.63
CA SER A 280 -1.52 27.55 37.65
C SER A 280 -2.28 26.27 37.27
N THR A 281 -2.40 25.95 35.99
CA THR A 281 -3.17 24.83 35.48
C THR A 281 -2.35 23.97 34.52
N ASP A 282 -2.72 22.70 34.38
CA ASP A 282 -2.10 21.80 33.42
C ASP A 282 -2.29 22.28 31.96
N ARG A 283 -3.40 22.97 31.67
CA ARG A 283 -3.64 23.59 30.37
C ARG A 283 -2.63 24.69 30.07
N GLU A 284 -2.37 25.58 31.02
CA GLU A 284 -1.35 26.65 30.92
C GLU A 284 0.06 26.07 30.74
N LYS A 285 0.41 25.04 31.52
CA LYS A 285 1.69 24.33 31.38
C LYS A 285 1.86 23.74 29.98
N ALA A 286 0.82 23.05 29.51
CA ALA A 286 0.83 22.44 28.16
C ALA A 286 0.96 23.49 27.07
N GLN A 287 0.29 24.63 27.17
CA GLN A 287 0.38 25.74 26.22
C GLN A 287 1.78 26.34 26.18
N ILE A 288 2.42 26.52 27.34
CA ILE A 288 3.81 27.03 27.42
C ILE A 288 4.76 26.07 26.72
N LEU A 289 4.68 24.77 27.00
CA LEU A 289 5.54 23.76 26.39
C LEU A 289 5.30 23.61 24.90
N TYR A 290 4.05 23.68 24.44
CA TYR A 290 3.70 23.67 23.01
C TYR A 290 4.27 24.88 22.29
N SER A 291 4.11 26.09 22.85
CA SER A 291 4.67 27.31 22.30
C SER A 291 6.21 27.28 22.30
N TYR A 292 6.84 26.72 23.35
CA TYR A 292 8.27 26.51 23.36
C TYR A 292 8.72 25.60 22.20
N MET A 293 8.04 24.49 22.00
CA MET A 293 8.32 23.59 20.86
C MET A 293 8.19 24.33 19.52
N GLN A 294 7.09 25.03 19.28
CA GLN A 294 6.86 25.78 18.03
C GLN A 294 7.96 26.81 17.73
N ASN A 295 8.47 27.49 18.76
CA ASN A 295 9.48 28.53 18.61
C ASN A 295 10.92 27.99 18.48
N ASN A 296 11.17 26.76 18.91
CA ASN A 296 12.54 26.24 19.03
C ASN A 296 12.82 25.01 18.15
N MET A 297 11.79 24.32 17.65
CA MET A 297 11.94 23.09 16.88
C MET A 297 11.55 23.32 15.43
N ARG A 298 12.17 22.57 14.51
CA ARG A 298 11.86 22.59 13.09
C ARG A 298 11.34 21.22 12.64
N TYR A 299 10.32 21.23 11.81
CA TYR A 299 9.90 20.01 11.12
C TYR A 299 10.91 19.67 10.02
N VAL A 300 11.44 18.45 10.07
CA VAL A 300 12.30 17.86 9.03
C VAL A 300 11.93 16.41 8.87
N SER A 301 11.40 16.04 7.69
CA SER A 301 11.06 14.64 7.37
C SER A 301 12.33 13.83 7.14
N ILE A 302 12.52 12.76 7.95
CA ILE A 302 13.55 11.75 7.75
C ILE A 302 12.92 10.40 8.11
N GLN A 303 12.56 9.61 7.09
CA GLN A 303 11.75 8.40 7.25
C GLN A 303 12.44 7.16 6.70
N LEU A 304 13.69 6.90 7.12
CA LEU A 304 14.48 5.77 6.63
C LEU A 304 14.12 4.46 7.33
N GLY A 305 13.64 3.50 6.57
CA GLY A 305 13.32 2.17 7.06
C GLY A 305 12.35 2.20 8.24
N ILE A 306 12.69 1.59 9.38
CA ILE A 306 11.85 1.60 10.59
C ILE A 306 11.66 3.01 11.15
N GLY A 307 12.51 3.97 10.80
CA GLY A 307 12.35 5.40 11.13
C GLY A 307 11.09 6.01 10.51
N GLY A 308 10.50 5.40 9.48
CA GLY A 308 9.17 5.77 9.00
C GLY A 308 8.06 5.57 10.04
N LEU A 309 8.28 4.70 11.05
CA LEU A 309 7.31 4.38 12.11
C LEU A 309 7.85 4.69 13.51
N ARG A 310 9.15 4.52 13.77
CA ARG A 310 9.79 4.77 15.04
C ARG A 310 10.36 6.21 15.09
N PRO A 311 10.03 7.02 16.11
CA PRO A 311 10.55 8.38 16.24
C PRO A 311 12.04 8.39 16.62
N PHE A 312 12.71 9.51 16.38
CA PHE A 312 13.96 9.83 17.04
C PHE A 312 13.75 9.95 18.56
N PRO A 313 14.80 9.69 19.39
CA PRO A 313 14.72 9.95 20.82
C PRO A 313 14.36 11.40 21.11
N ALA A 314 13.56 11.63 22.16
CA ALA A 314 13.16 12.97 22.58
C ALA A 314 14.38 13.84 22.93
N SER A 315 15.43 13.26 23.53
CA SER A 315 16.70 13.93 23.81
C SER A 315 17.42 14.38 22.53
N PHE A 316 17.38 13.58 21.46
CA PHE A 316 17.94 13.98 20.16
C PHE A 316 17.23 15.21 19.59
N VAL A 317 15.89 15.24 19.66
CA VAL A 317 15.09 16.39 19.19
C VAL A 317 15.40 17.63 20.04
N ASP A 318 15.52 17.45 21.36
CA ASP A 318 15.88 18.54 22.25
C ASP A 318 17.28 19.15 21.94
N ASP A 319 18.27 18.29 21.63
CA ASP A 319 19.64 18.74 21.31
C ASP A 319 19.74 19.33 19.89
N LYS A 320 19.12 18.67 18.88
CA LYS A 320 19.28 19.03 17.45
C LYS A 320 18.26 20.03 16.96
N LYS A 321 17.19 20.26 17.72
CA LYS A 321 16.11 21.22 17.43
C LYS A 321 15.37 20.94 16.13
N TYR A 322 15.25 19.65 15.72
CA TYR A 322 14.42 19.21 14.61
C TYR A 322 13.93 17.79 14.78
N GLY A 323 12.85 17.46 14.06
CA GLY A 323 12.30 16.13 13.95
C GLY A 323 11.14 16.07 12.99
N ASP A 324 10.72 14.86 12.64
CA ASP A 324 9.48 14.62 11.88
C ASP A 324 8.24 14.62 12.81
N CYS A 325 7.05 14.36 12.29
CA CYS A 325 5.81 14.38 13.05
C CYS A 325 5.87 13.49 14.31
N LYS A 326 6.42 12.28 14.17
CA LYS A 326 6.55 11.31 15.27
C LYS A 326 7.55 11.80 16.33
N ALA A 327 8.69 12.31 15.86
CA ALA A 327 9.78 12.76 16.73
C ALA A 327 9.39 14.01 17.52
N LEU A 328 8.71 14.98 16.88
CA LEU A 328 8.20 16.18 17.55
C LEU A 328 7.09 15.85 18.54
N SER A 329 6.16 14.95 18.19
CA SER A 329 5.12 14.48 19.11
C SER A 329 5.69 13.73 20.31
N ASN A 330 6.72 12.89 20.09
CA ASN A 330 7.44 12.19 21.16
C ASN A 330 8.23 13.13 22.07
N TYR A 331 8.83 14.15 21.48
CA TYR A 331 9.51 15.21 22.23
C TYR A 331 8.54 15.98 23.13
N LEU A 332 7.42 16.49 22.57
CA LEU A 332 6.43 17.23 23.35
C LEU A 332 5.81 16.35 24.44
N LYS A 333 5.50 15.07 24.13
CA LYS A 333 5.07 14.09 25.14
C LYS A 333 6.08 14.00 26.29
N SER A 334 7.37 13.91 25.99
CA SER A 334 8.42 13.77 27.00
C SER A 334 8.57 15.03 27.84
N ALA A 335 8.37 16.23 27.27
CA ALA A 335 8.36 17.49 28.00
C ALA A 335 7.12 17.60 28.92
N LEU A 336 5.95 17.15 28.46
CA LEU A 336 4.71 17.08 29.26
C LEU A 336 4.85 16.08 30.42
N ASP A 337 5.42 14.90 30.16
CA ASP A 337 5.70 13.90 31.19
C ASP A 337 6.63 14.45 32.29
N ALA A 338 7.63 15.30 31.94
CA ALA A 338 8.54 15.91 32.86
C ALA A 338 7.87 16.88 33.88
N VAL A 339 6.68 17.41 33.51
CA VAL A 339 5.87 18.30 34.36
C VAL A 339 4.60 17.62 34.90
N GLY A 340 4.52 16.28 34.77
CA GLY A 340 3.44 15.46 35.34
C GLY A 340 2.15 15.41 34.49
N ILE A 341 2.17 15.89 33.25
CA ILE A 341 1.00 15.87 32.36
C ILE A 341 1.02 14.62 31.49
N LYS A 342 0.03 13.75 31.63
CA LYS A 342 -0.15 12.55 30.80
C LYS A 342 -0.65 12.92 29.41
N SER A 343 -0.02 12.37 28.39
CA SER A 343 -0.42 12.56 27.00
C SER A 343 -0.16 11.31 26.16
N ASN A 344 -0.86 11.19 25.02
CA ASN A 344 -0.75 10.08 24.10
C ASN A 344 -0.35 10.57 22.71
N ILE A 345 0.58 9.89 22.07
CA ILE A 345 0.83 10.08 20.65
C ILE A 345 -0.26 9.34 19.89
N VAL A 346 -0.86 10.00 18.92
CA VAL A 346 -1.96 9.47 18.10
C VAL A 346 -1.52 9.46 16.65
N ILE A 347 -1.54 8.29 16.02
CA ILE A 347 -1.31 8.17 14.59
C ILE A 347 -2.62 8.37 13.84
N ILE A 348 -2.59 9.19 12.82
CA ILE A 348 -3.76 9.58 12.05
C ILE A 348 -3.51 9.51 10.53
N GLN A 349 -4.59 9.51 9.78
CA GLN A 349 -4.56 9.79 8.35
C GLN A 349 -4.73 11.30 8.15
N GLY A 350 -3.66 11.99 7.81
CA GLY A 350 -3.65 13.41 7.48
C GLY A 350 -3.61 13.66 5.97
N GLY A 351 -3.96 14.88 5.55
CA GLY A 351 -3.89 15.33 4.17
C GLY A 351 -5.24 15.69 3.55
N LEU A 352 -5.22 16.22 2.32
CA LEU A 352 -6.41 16.72 1.61
C LEU A 352 -7.34 15.60 1.11
N THR A 353 -6.81 14.40 0.91
CA THR A 353 -7.56 13.22 0.46
C THR A 353 -7.33 12.07 1.43
N PRO A 354 -7.96 12.10 2.61
CA PRO A 354 -7.74 11.07 3.60
C PRO A 354 -8.29 9.72 3.09
N ARG A 355 -7.51 8.65 3.34
CA ARG A 355 -8.02 7.29 3.14
C ARG A 355 -9.02 6.97 4.23
N THR A 356 -10.07 6.23 3.86
CA THR A 356 -11.02 5.73 4.85
C THR A 356 -10.35 4.69 5.74
N VAL A 357 -10.41 4.90 7.05
CA VAL A 357 -10.01 3.88 8.04
C VAL A 357 -11.15 2.87 8.15
N ILE A 358 -10.85 1.60 7.92
CA ILE A 358 -11.83 0.52 8.04
C ILE A 358 -11.74 -0.04 9.46
N GLU A 359 -12.72 0.31 10.29
CA GLU A 359 -12.69 0.07 11.74
C GLU A 359 -12.58 -1.41 12.13
N ASP A 360 -13.20 -2.30 11.39
CA ASP A 360 -13.20 -3.73 11.64
C ASP A 360 -12.06 -4.49 10.92
N PHE A 361 -11.11 -3.74 10.29
CA PHE A 361 -9.95 -4.34 9.64
C PHE A 361 -8.66 -3.59 10.03
N PRO A 362 -8.06 -3.89 11.18
CA PRO A 362 -6.81 -3.27 11.60
C PRO A 362 -5.72 -3.42 10.55
N ALA A 363 -5.18 -2.30 10.09
CA ALA A 363 -4.09 -2.21 9.11
C ALA A 363 -3.40 -0.84 9.24
N ASN A 364 -2.30 -0.65 8.54
CA ASN A 364 -1.66 0.66 8.50
C ASN A 364 -2.36 1.58 7.48
N TYR A 365 -3.28 2.41 7.96
CA TYR A 365 -3.92 3.48 7.18
C TYR A 365 -3.29 4.84 7.40
N PHE A 366 -2.34 4.96 8.30
CA PHE A 366 -1.88 6.22 8.88
C PHE A 366 -0.59 6.72 8.24
N ASN A 367 -0.48 8.05 8.13
CA ASN A 367 0.66 8.72 7.54
C ASN A 367 1.18 9.90 8.38
N HIS A 368 0.54 10.19 9.53
CA HIS A 368 0.86 11.34 10.36
C HIS A 368 0.74 11.03 11.85
N ALA A 369 1.39 11.82 12.70
CA ALA A 369 1.32 11.69 14.15
C ALA A 369 1.09 13.06 14.79
N ILE A 370 0.16 13.10 15.75
CA ILE A 370 -0.18 14.26 16.58
C ILE A 370 -0.17 13.87 18.07
N LEU A 371 -0.36 14.82 18.94
CA LEU A 371 -0.43 14.57 20.38
C LEU A 371 -1.84 14.84 20.93
N CYS A 372 -2.30 13.99 21.85
CA CYS A 372 -3.54 14.13 22.58
C CYS A 372 -3.28 14.21 24.09
N ILE A 373 -3.80 15.22 24.76
CA ILE A 373 -3.84 15.33 26.22
C ILE A 373 -5.27 15.06 26.66
N PRO A 374 -5.58 13.87 27.21
CA PRO A 374 -6.93 13.52 27.65
C PRO A 374 -7.41 14.43 28.79
N GLN A 375 -8.65 14.89 28.73
CA GLN A 375 -9.33 15.66 29.74
C GLN A 375 -10.64 14.97 30.15
N PRO A 376 -11.22 15.22 31.33
CA PRO A 376 -12.43 14.51 31.79
C PRO A 376 -13.66 14.66 30.88
N LYS A 377 -13.79 15.78 30.16
CA LYS A 377 -14.95 16.06 29.29
C LYS A 377 -14.58 16.24 27.82
N ASP A 378 -13.31 16.44 27.54
CA ASP A 378 -12.80 16.72 26.20
C ASP A 378 -11.32 16.35 26.14
N SER A 379 -10.67 16.48 24.99
CA SER A 379 -9.24 16.24 24.78
C SER A 379 -8.61 17.44 24.09
N ILE A 380 -7.40 17.78 24.48
CA ILE A 380 -6.59 18.77 23.78
C ILE A 380 -5.79 18.06 22.70
N TRP A 381 -6.00 18.46 21.45
CA TRP A 381 -5.30 17.90 20.28
C TRP A 381 -4.25 18.87 19.78
N LEU A 382 -3.02 18.43 19.65
CA LEU A 382 -1.88 19.28 19.29
C LEU A 382 -1.18 18.76 18.03
N GLU A 383 -1.16 19.61 17.02
CA GLU A 383 -0.37 19.41 15.79
C GLU A 383 1.08 19.87 16.04
N CYS A 384 1.99 18.89 16.08
CA CYS A 384 3.38 19.18 16.50
C CYS A 384 4.30 19.64 15.36
N THR A 385 3.87 19.60 14.10
CA THR A 385 4.68 19.96 12.93
C THR A 385 4.52 21.42 12.49
N SER A 386 3.45 22.07 12.94
CA SER A 386 3.15 23.46 12.60
C SER A 386 3.71 24.43 13.62
N THR A 387 4.38 25.46 13.13
CA THR A 387 4.88 26.58 13.97
C THR A 387 3.84 27.69 14.17
N THR A 388 2.66 27.61 13.51
CA THR A 388 1.67 28.68 13.48
C THR A 388 0.28 28.27 13.94
N LEU A 389 -0.03 26.98 14.03
CA LEU A 389 -1.32 26.54 14.56
C LEU A 389 -1.45 26.91 16.04
N PRO A 390 -2.62 27.48 16.43
CA PRO A 390 -2.85 27.85 17.82
C PRO A 390 -2.90 26.62 18.72
N PHE A 391 -2.65 26.84 20.01
CA PHE A 391 -2.92 25.83 21.02
C PHE A 391 -4.46 25.64 21.12
N ALA A 392 -4.94 24.39 21.07
CA ALA A 392 -6.35 24.04 21.02
C ALA A 392 -7.13 24.32 22.33
#